data_1b3928e85d619f66cdfc6591bbfce9ac
#
_entry.id   1b3928e85d619f66cdfc6591bbfce9ac
#
_cell.length_a   1.000
_cell.length_b   1.000
_cell.length_c   1.000
_cell.angle_alpha   90.00
_cell.angle_beta   90.00
_cell.angle_gamma   90.00
#
_symmetry.space_group_name_H-M   'P 1'
#
loop_
_entity.id
_entity.type
_entity.pdbx_description
1 polymer ?
#
loop_
_entity_poly.entity_id
_entity_poly.type
_entity_poly.pdbx_seq_one_letter_code
_entity_poly.pdbx_strand_id
1 'polypeptide(L)'
;MKNLPNGLHRQDDIRSPVLFGNARFTAITDSLIRLEHSASGLFDHRPTLAAPHRPTTGVPISVSVRGSTLTLRTSTLTLTYQETGTGFTSRTLHITFKHDGARTSWKYGQKDPHNLGGTTRTLDGAIGDTFWLWKQNEQGHWSPDRKVKIDLGHGFISRSGWAVIDDSSPV
;
A
#
# COMPACT_ATOMS: atom_id res chain seq x y z
N MET A 1 -22.47 6.13 2.72
CA MET A 1 -21.18 6.77 3.00
C MET A 1 -21.42 8.13 3.61
N LYS A 2 -20.86 8.45 4.78
CA LYS A 2 -21.02 9.77 5.40
C LYS A 2 -19.73 10.56 5.19
N ASN A 3 -19.82 11.72 4.54
CA ASN A 3 -18.77 12.72 4.56
C ASN A 3 -18.69 13.30 5.97
N LEU A 4 -17.50 13.31 6.58
CA LEU A 4 -17.30 13.93 7.88
C LEU A 4 -17.23 15.45 7.71
N PRO A 5 -18.07 16.22 8.44
CA PRO A 5 -18.04 17.67 8.37
C PRO A 5 -16.74 18.23 8.95
N ASN A 6 -16.32 19.39 8.45
CA ASN A 6 -15.22 20.15 9.05
C ASN A 6 -15.57 20.61 10.46
N GLY A 7 -14.83 20.14 11.45
CA GLY A 7 -15.03 20.47 12.87
C GLY A 7 -14.27 19.53 13.79
N LEU A 8 -14.36 19.74 15.10
CA LEU A 8 -13.83 18.81 16.08
C LEU A 8 -14.86 17.72 16.34
N HIS A 9 -14.78 16.62 15.59
CA HIS A 9 -15.65 15.46 15.76
C HIS A 9 -14.82 14.22 16.01
N ARG A 10 -15.21 13.45 17.02
CA ARG A 10 -14.69 12.10 17.25
C ARG A 10 -15.85 11.12 17.14
N GLN A 11 -15.64 10.05 16.38
CA GLN A 11 -16.54 8.92 16.31
C GLN A 11 -15.74 7.65 16.51
N ASP A 12 -16.24 6.75 17.34
CA ASP A 12 -15.68 5.46 17.61
C ASP A 12 -16.56 4.36 16.96
N ASP A 13 -15.98 3.19 16.74
CA ASP A 13 -16.64 2.00 16.17
C ASP A 13 -17.22 2.18 14.76
N ILE A 14 -16.53 2.98 13.93
CA ILE A 14 -16.87 3.10 12.50
C ILE A 14 -16.36 1.87 11.77
N ARG A 15 -17.21 1.19 11.00
CA ARG A 15 -16.87 -0.02 10.23
C ARG A 15 -16.93 0.14 8.72
N SER A 16 -17.22 1.32 8.23
CA SER A 16 -17.33 1.61 6.79
C SER A 16 -16.15 2.45 6.33
N PRO A 17 -15.86 2.50 5.01
CA PRO A 17 -14.88 3.43 4.50
C PRO A 17 -15.17 4.86 4.96
N VAL A 18 -14.12 5.57 5.35
CA VAL A 18 -14.17 6.98 5.73
C VAL A 18 -13.83 7.83 4.53
N LEU A 19 -14.71 8.78 4.20
CA LEU A 19 -14.48 9.80 3.18
C LEU A 19 -14.08 11.11 3.87
N PHE A 20 -12.99 11.70 3.39
CA PHE A 20 -12.56 13.01 3.87
C PHE A 20 -11.93 13.80 2.72
N GLY A 21 -12.61 14.87 2.30
CA GLY A 21 -12.28 15.55 1.05
C GLY A 21 -12.35 14.58 -0.13
N ASN A 22 -11.31 14.57 -0.94
CA ASN A 22 -11.17 13.71 -2.11
C ASN A 22 -10.45 12.38 -1.80
N ALA A 23 -10.33 12.02 -0.52
CA ALA A 23 -9.69 10.78 -0.09
C ALA A 23 -10.69 9.81 0.53
N ARG A 24 -10.44 8.50 0.33
CA ARG A 24 -11.17 7.39 0.94
C ARG A 24 -10.19 6.49 1.67
N PHE A 25 -10.53 6.14 2.91
CA PHE A 25 -9.74 5.29 3.79
C PHE A 25 -10.58 4.09 4.22
N THR A 26 -10.08 2.88 3.98
CA THR A 26 -10.74 1.64 4.39
C THR A 26 -9.79 0.82 5.23
N ALA A 27 -10.08 0.66 6.53
CA ALA A 27 -9.35 -0.26 7.39
C ALA A 27 -9.87 -1.68 7.13
N ILE A 28 -9.13 -2.44 6.33
CA ILE A 28 -9.48 -3.83 5.96
C ILE A 28 -9.22 -4.75 7.15
N THR A 29 -8.08 -4.57 7.81
CA THR A 29 -7.74 -5.18 9.10
C THR A 29 -7.16 -4.12 10.04
N ASP A 30 -6.83 -4.48 11.26
CA ASP A 30 -6.17 -3.56 12.21
C ASP A 30 -4.82 -3.05 11.71
N SER A 31 -4.16 -3.80 10.83
CA SER A 31 -2.83 -3.49 10.28
C SER A 31 -2.83 -3.20 8.77
N LEU A 32 -3.98 -3.28 8.09
CA LEU A 32 -4.09 -3.06 6.65
C LEU A 32 -5.11 -1.98 6.35
N ILE A 33 -4.64 -0.86 5.81
CA ILE A 33 -5.49 0.24 5.36
C ILE A 33 -5.34 0.44 3.86
N ARG A 34 -6.47 0.47 3.16
CA ARG A 34 -6.54 0.92 1.78
C ARG A 34 -6.67 2.44 1.74
N LEU A 35 -5.83 3.06 0.94
CA LEU A 35 -5.74 4.49 0.70
C LEU A 35 -6.16 4.77 -0.74
N GLU A 36 -7.12 5.66 -0.94
CA GLU A 36 -7.60 6.02 -2.28
C GLU A 36 -7.79 7.53 -2.35
N HIS A 37 -7.36 8.13 -3.45
CA HIS A 37 -7.58 9.53 -3.74
C HIS A 37 -8.14 9.67 -5.14
N SER A 38 -9.16 10.52 -5.30
CA SER A 38 -9.79 10.78 -6.59
C SER A 38 -10.05 12.28 -6.74
N ALA A 39 -9.43 12.91 -7.73
CA ALA A 39 -9.65 14.33 -8.00
C ALA A 39 -11.12 14.67 -8.29
N SER A 40 -11.89 13.73 -8.84
CA SER A 40 -13.33 13.88 -9.10
C SER A 40 -14.20 13.50 -7.91
N GLY A 41 -13.64 12.94 -6.83
CA GLY A 41 -14.40 12.38 -5.70
C GLY A 41 -15.12 11.06 -6.04
N LEU A 42 -14.93 10.52 -7.25
CA LEU A 42 -15.48 9.24 -7.66
C LEU A 42 -14.49 8.12 -7.36
N PHE A 43 -14.92 7.07 -6.68
CA PHE A 43 -14.10 5.94 -6.30
C PHE A 43 -14.59 4.67 -6.97
N ASP A 44 -13.66 3.91 -7.53
CA ASP A 44 -13.96 2.60 -8.11
C ASP A 44 -14.24 1.57 -7.00
N HIS A 45 -15.31 0.81 -7.16
CA HIS A 45 -15.72 -0.24 -6.24
C HIS A 45 -15.40 -1.65 -6.77
N ARG A 46 -14.86 -1.75 -8.00
CA ARG A 46 -14.51 -3.04 -8.60
C ARG A 46 -13.38 -3.70 -7.83
N PRO A 47 -13.37 -5.03 -7.73
CA PRO A 47 -12.22 -5.79 -7.24
C PRO A 47 -10.98 -5.49 -8.07
N THR A 48 -9.82 -5.55 -7.45
CA THR A 48 -8.53 -5.49 -8.12
C THR A 48 -7.79 -6.80 -7.89
N LEU A 49 -6.71 -7.04 -8.64
CA LEU A 49 -5.91 -8.26 -8.48
C LEU A 49 -5.32 -8.38 -7.06
N ALA A 50 -4.89 -7.25 -6.48
CA ALA A 50 -4.35 -7.21 -5.12
C ALA A 50 -5.43 -7.29 -4.03
N ALA A 51 -6.68 -6.99 -4.35
CA ALA A 51 -7.82 -7.03 -3.44
C ALA A 51 -9.07 -7.61 -4.11
N PRO A 52 -9.07 -8.92 -4.44
CA PRO A 52 -10.20 -9.58 -5.13
C PRO A 52 -11.45 -9.63 -4.27
N HIS A 53 -11.31 -9.68 -2.95
CA HIS A 53 -12.41 -9.66 -2.00
C HIS A 53 -12.33 -8.38 -1.16
N ARG A 54 -13.06 -7.35 -1.58
CA ARG A 54 -13.16 -6.11 -0.80
C ARG A 54 -14.27 -6.26 0.24
N PRO A 55 -13.96 -6.26 1.54
CA PRO A 55 -15.00 -6.23 2.55
C PRO A 55 -15.79 -4.93 2.40
N THR A 56 -17.13 -5.03 2.39
CA THR A 56 -18.03 -3.88 2.40
C THR A 56 -18.01 -3.16 3.76
N THR A 57 -17.58 -3.88 4.81
CA THR A 57 -17.40 -3.35 6.16
C THR A 57 -16.02 -3.70 6.65
N GLY A 58 -15.24 -2.68 7.04
CA GLY A 58 -13.91 -2.86 7.64
C GLY A 58 -13.97 -3.22 9.13
N VAL A 59 -12.80 -3.32 9.75
CA VAL A 59 -12.69 -3.44 11.22
C VAL A 59 -13.15 -2.14 11.92
N PRO A 60 -13.52 -2.22 13.20
CA PRO A 60 -13.86 -1.04 13.99
C PRO A 60 -12.68 -0.06 14.07
N ILE A 61 -12.95 1.20 13.83
CA ILE A 61 -11.97 2.27 13.88
C ILE A 61 -12.49 3.46 14.68
N SER A 62 -11.58 4.22 15.24
CA SER A 62 -11.85 5.53 15.83
C SER A 62 -11.39 6.62 14.86
N VAL A 63 -12.25 7.58 14.59
CA VAL A 63 -12.00 8.68 13.67
C VAL A 63 -12.17 9.99 14.39
N SER A 64 -11.23 10.91 14.19
CA SER A 64 -11.36 12.30 14.65
C SER A 64 -10.93 13.26 13.54
N VAL A 65 -11.66 14.38 13.46
CA VAL A 65 -11.37 15.46 12.50
C VAL A 65 -11.12 16.74 13.28
N ARG A 66 -10.04 17.43 12.94
CA ARG A 66 -9.72 18.76 13.46
C ARG A 66 -9.27 19.67 12.32
N GLY A 67 -10.14 20.61 11.95
CA GLY A 67 -9.94 21.44 10.77
C GLY A 67 -9.83 20.58 9.52
N SER A 68 -8.76 20.73 8.77
CA SER A 68 -8.45 19.94 7.56
C SER A 68 -7.67 18.64 7.85
N THR A 69 -7.56 18.23 9.12
CA THR A 69 -6.79 17.03 9.51
C THR A 69 -7.73 15.92 9.98
N LEU A 70 -7.65 14.78 9.32
CA LEU A 70 -8.25 13.51 9.72
C LEU A 70 -7.25 12.68 10.51
N THR A 71 -7.67 12.10 11.62
CA THR A 71 -6.93 11.04 12.33
C THR A 71 -7.81 9.81 12.42
N LEU A 72 -7.32 8.69 11.90
CA LEU A 72 -7.95 7.37 11.95
C LEU A 72 -7.08 6.45 12.80
N ARG A 73 -7.70 5.69 13.70
CA ARG A 73 -7.01 4.73 14.56
C ARG A 73 -7.67 3.37 14.49
N THR A 74 -6.84 2.35 14.35
CA THR A 74 -7.17 0.95 14.63
C THR A 74 -6.57 0.56 15.98
N SER A 75 -6.62 -0.71 16.35
CA SER A 75 -5.93 -1.23 17.54
C SER A 75 -4.40 -1.17 17.41
N THR A 76 -3.84 -1.19 16.19
CA THR A 76 -2.39 -1.35 15.95
C THR A 76 -1.73 -0.12 15.34
N LEU A 77 -2.46 0.75 14.63
CA LEU A 77 -1.88 1.90 13.94
C LEU A 77 -2.72 3.19 14.07
N THR A 78 -2.07 4.30 13.78
CA THR A 78 -2.70 5.62 13.67
C THR A 78 -2.31 6.22 12.33
N LEU A 79 -3.31 6.51 11.49
CA LEU A 79 -3.17 7.27 10.26
C LEU A 79 -3.54 8.72 10.51
N THR A 80 -2.74 9.65 9.98
CA THR A 80 -3.03 11.08 9.97
C THR A 80 -2.96 11.58 8.55
N TYR A 81 -4.02 12.25 8.10
CA TYR A 81 -4.12 12.85 6.77
C TYR A 81 -4.56 14.30 6.85
N GLN A 82 -3.83 15.17 6.18
CA GLN A 82 -4.20 16.57 6.00
C GLN A 82 -4.75 16.80 4.59
N GLU A 83 -6.01 17.18 4.49
CA GLU A 83 -6.64 17.54 3.22
C GLU A 83 -6.13 18.91 2.75
N THR A 84 -5.55 18.93 1.55
CA THR A 84 -4.98 20.15 0.93
C THR A 84 -5.41 20.30 -0.53
N GLY A 85 -6.25 19.41 -1.04
CA GLY A 85 -6.64 19.35 -2.45
C GLY A 85 -5.59 18.71 -3.39
N THR A 86 -4.37 18.42 -2.91
CA THR A 86 -3.28 17.89 -3.74
C THR A 86 -3.13 16.37 -3.67
N GLY A 87 -3.97 15.71 -2.86
CA GLY A 87 -3.89 14.28 -2.62
C GLY A 87 -2.79 13.86 -1.64
N PHE A 88 -2.35 12.60 -1.77
CA PHE A 88 -1.37 12.04 -0.86
C PHE A 88 0.04 12.47 -1.20
N THR A 89 0.76 12.98 -0.22
CA THR A 89 2.16 13.35 -0.30
C THR A 89 2.86 12.98 1.03
N SER A 90 4.18 13.02 1.06
CA SER A 90 4.94 12.81 2.29
C SER A 90 4.67 13.84 3.39
N ARG A 91 4.03 14.96 3.05
CA ARG A 91 3.64 16.02 3.99
C ARG A 91 2.21 15.84 4.49
N THR A 92 1.32 15.26 3.66
CA THR A 92 -0.10 15.19 3.94
C THR A 92 -0.55 13.88 4.56
N LEU A 93 0.19 12.78 4.36
CA LEU A 93 -0.21 11.44 4.82
C LEU A 93 0.92 10.71 5.52
N HIS A 94 0.67 10.33 6.78
CA HIS A 94 1.57 9.48 7.56
C HIS A 94 0.81 8.49 8.44
N ILE A 95 1.47 7.36 8.70
CA ILE A 95 0.98 6.29 9.55
C ILE A 95 2.03 6.00 10.61
N THR A 96 1.60 5.86 11.86
CA THR A 96 2.44 5.42 12.97
C THR A 96 1.91 4.12 13.54
N PHE A 97 2.81 3.22 13.89
CA PHE A 97 2.51 1.88 14.42
C PHE A 97 3.66 1.42 15.34
N LYS A 98 3.53 0.25 15.95
CA LYS A 98 4.61 -0.39 16.69
C LYS A 98 5.21 -1.52 15.88
N HIS A 99 6.55 -1.56 15.81
CA HIS A 99 7.32 -2.64 15.21
C HIS A 99 8.45 -3.00 16.18
N ASP A 100 8.55 -4.28 16.56
CA ASP A 100 9.50 -4.80 17.55
C ASP A 100 9.51 -3.98 18.87
N GLY A 101 8.32 -3.59 19.32
CA GLY A 101 8.14 -2.80 20.55
C GLY A 101 8.44 -1.31 20.40
N ALA A 102 9.09 -0.88 19.32
CA ALA A 102 9.42 0.52 19.07
C ALA A 102 8.32 1.22 18.23
N ARG A 103 8.15 2.53 18.48
CA ARG A 103 7.26 3.34 17.64
C ARG A 103 7.93 3.62 16.31
N THR A 104 7.28 3.21 15.24
CA THR A 104 7.73 3.35 13.86
C THR A 104 6.74 4.22 13.10
N SER A 105 7.20 4.90 12.05
CA SER A 105 6.33 5.71 11.19
C SER A 105 6.65 5.48 9.71
N TRP A 106 5.61 5.57 8.91
CA TRP A 106 5.69 5.61 7.46
C TRP A 106 5.05 6.89 6.94
N LYS A 107 5.61 7.46 5.87
CA LYS A 107 5.06 8.60 5.13
C LYS A 107 4.80 8.21 3.69
N TYR A 108 3.77 8.77 3.09
CA TYR A 108 3.46 8.50 1.67
C TYR A 108 4.68 8.76 0.77
N GLY A 109 4.96 7.82 -0.13
CA GLY A 109 6.12 7.87 -1.03
C GLY A 109 7.47 7.57 -0.38
N GLN A 110 7.51 7.17 0.89
CA GLN A 110 8.75 6.76 1.56
C GLN A 110 9.33 5.50 0.91
N LYS A 111 10.61 5.55 0.55
CA LYS A 111 11.35 4.37 0.08
C LYS A 111 11.56 3.40 1.24
N ASP A 112 11.46 2.13 0.96
CA ASP A 112 11.73 1.05 1.92
C ASP A 112 13.13 0.46 1.70
N PRO A 113 14.13 0.85 2.53
CA PRO A 113 15.51 0.38 2.37
C PRO A 113 15.71 -1.09 2.77
N HIS A 114 14.74 -1.68 3.45
CA HIS A 114 14.79 -3.05 3.95
C HIS A 114 13.76 -3.96 3.29
N ASN A 115 13.19 -3.53 2.16
CA ASN A 115 12.33 -4.36 1.33
C ASN A 115 13.13 -5.54 0.77
N LEU A 116 12.59 -6.74 0.87
CA LEU A 116 13.28 -7.95 0.41
C LEU A 116 13.13 -8.19 -1.09
N GLY A 117 12.46 -7.27 -1.79
CA GLY A 117 12.21 -7.37 -3.23
C GLY A 117 11.08 -8.34 -3.58
N GLY A 118 10.75 -8.39 -4.85
CA GLY A 118 9.84 -9.38 -5.41
C GLY A 118 10.51 -10.75 -5.56
N THR A 119 9.82 -11.66 -6.21
CA THR A 119 10.32 -12.99 -6.49
C THR A 119 10.29 -13.27 -7.99
N THR A 120 11.22 -14.08 -8.46
CA THR A 120 11.17 -14.69 -9.79
C THR A 120 10.61 -16.11 -9.69
N ARG A 121 9.99 -16.57 -10.78
CA ARG A 121 9.56 -17.95 -10.86
C ARG A 121 10.78 -18.85 -11.07
N THR A 122 11.01 -19.76 -10.15
CA THR A 122 12.15 -20.70 -10.21
C THR A 122 12.10 -21.64 -11.44
N LEU A 123 10.90 -21.90 -11.96
CA LEU A 123 10.70 -22.71 -13.16
C LEU A 123 11.25 -22.07 -14.44
N ASP A 124 11.49 -20.77 -14.43
CA ASP A 124 12.05 -20.03 -15.57
C ASP A 124 13.61 -20.06 -15.57
N GLY A 125 14.23 -20.89 -14.74
CA GLY A 125 15.69 -21.02 -14.65
C GLY A 125 16.39 -19.87 -13.92
N ALA A 126 15.63 -19.01 -13.26
CA ALA A 126 16.19 -17.93 -12.45
C ALA A 126 16.65 -18.45 -11.06
N ILE A 127 17.78 -17.97 -10.60
CA ILE A 127 18.32 -18.22 -9.25
C ILE A 127 18.43 -16.87 -8.55
N GLY A 128 17.51 -16.62 -7.59
CA GLY A 128 17.39 -15.30 -6.95
C GLY A 128 16.99 -14.24 -7.97
N ASP A 129 17.81 -13.21 -8.16
CA ASP A 129 17.58 -12.10 -9.08
C ASP A 129 18.32 -12.24 -10.42
N THR A 130 18.86 -13.41 -10.72
CA THR A 130 19.67 -13.64 -11.93
C THR A 130 19.23 -14.87 -12.69
N PHE A 131 19.37 -14.84 -14.02
CA PHE A 131 19.22 -15.98 -14.88
C PHE A 131 20.23 -15.96 -16.03
N TRP A 132 20.44 -17.13 -16.66
CA TRP A 132 21.27 -17.26 -17.84
C TRP A 132 20.44 -17.11 -19.11
N LEU A 133 20.85 -16.22 -20.00
CA LEU A 133 20.44 -16.29 -21.39
C LEU A 133 21.26 -17.38 -22.08
N TRP A 134 20.57 -18.18 -22.86
CA TRP A 134 21.16 -19.26 -23.63
C TRP A 134 21.15 -18.88 -25.11
N LYS A 135 22.16 -19.28 -25.85
CA LYS A 135 22.22 -19.17 -27.31
C LYS A 135 22.39 -20.52 -27.94
N GLN A 136 21.86 -20.68 -29.13
CA GLN A 136 22.02 -21.85 -29.98
C GLN A 136 23.11 -21.56 -31.02
N ASN A 137 24.03 -22.50 -31.22
CA ASN A 137 25.00 -22.43 -32.30
C ASN A 137 24.40 -22.94 -33.63
N GLU A 138 25.15 -22.83 -34.70
CA GLU A 138 24.75 -23.30 -36.03
C GLU A 138 24.43 -24.80 -36.12
N GLN A 139 24.99 -25.61 -35.21
CA GLN A 139 24.76 -27.05 -35.12
C GLN A 139 23.56 -27.38 -34.19
N GLY A 140 22.83 -26.36 -33.68
CA GLY A 140 21.65 -26.56 -32.85
C GLY A 140 21.94 -26.81 -31.37
N HIS A 141 23.19 -26.73 -30.91
CA HIS A 141 23.53 -26.93 -29.50
C HIS A 141 23.32 -25.64 -28.68
N TRP A 142 22.67 -25.78 -27.56
CA TRP A 142 22.45 -24.70 -26.61
C TRP A 142 23.64 -24.53 -25.65
N SER A 143 24.10 -23.31 -25.46
CA SER A 143 25.14 -22.97 -24.50
C SER A 143 24.78 -21.68 -23.74
N PRO A 144 25.20 -21.52 -22.48
CA PRO A 144 25.00 -20.26 -21.75
C PRO A 144 25.73 -19.13 -22.47
N ASP A 145 25.03 -18.02 -22.69
CA ASP A 145 25.56 -16.83 -23.35
C ASP A 145 25.99 -15.80 -22.30
N ARG A 146 25.05 -15.27 -21.54
CA ARG A 146 25.31 -14.25 -20.51
C ARG A 146 24.38 -14.35 -19.34
N LYS A 147 24.86 -13.89 -18.20
CA LYS A 147 24.06 -13.72 -16.99
C LYS A 147 23.33 -12.36 -17.00
N VAL A 148 22.04 -12.37 -16.75
CA VAL A 148 21.20 -11.17 -16.70
C VAL A 148 20.65 -11.02 -15.29
N LYS A 149 20.72 -9.80 -14.77
CA LYS A 149 20.06 -9.44 -13.54
C LYS A 149 18.63 -8.98 -13.82
N ILE A 150 17.68 -9.46 -13.03
CA ILE A 150 16.27 -9.08 -13.09
C ILE A 150 16.02 -8.04 -12.02
N ASP A 151 15.32 -6.98 -12.35
CA ASP A 151 14.75 -6.10 -11.34
C ASP A 151 13.51 -6.78 -10.74
N LEU A 152 13.63 -7.21 -9.50
CA LEU A 152 12.55 -7.87 -8.78
C LEU A 152 11.48 -6.87 -8.26
N GLY A 153 11.74 -5.57 -8.41
CA GLY A 153 10.86 -4.52 -7.88
C GLY A 153 10.67 -4.60 -6.36
N HIS A 154 9.63 -3.96 -5.88
CA HIS A 154 9.23 -4.02 -4.47
C HIS A 154 8.37 -5.26 -4.20
N GLY A 155 8.74 -6.02 -3.18
CA GLY A 155 7.98 -7.16 -2.67
C GLY A 155 7.06 -6.78 -1.50
N PHE A 156 6.26 -7.75 -1.05
CA PHE A 156 5.35 -7.59 0.09
C PHE A 156 6.03 -7.80 1.45
N ILE A 157 7.26 -8.27 1.47
CA ILE A 157 8.00 -8.58 2.68
C ILE A 157 9.10 -7.56 2.90
N SER A 158 9.11 -6.98 4.09
CA SER A 158 10.12 -6.01 4.51
C SER A 158 10.50 -6.17 5.97
N ARG A 159 11.76 -5.88 6.28
CA ARG A 159 12.24 -5.78 7.66
C ARG A 159 11.95 -4.41 8.29
N SER A 160 11.40 -3.47 7.54
CA SER A 160 10.96 -2.16 8.05
C SER A 160 9.63 -2.23 8.83
N GLY A 161 8.96 -3.40 8.86
CA GLY A 161 7.68 -3.60 9.53
C GLY A 161 6.47 -3.04 8.78
N TRP A 162 6.65 -2.63 7.52
CA TRP A 162 5.57 -2.15 6.65
C TRP A 162 5.84 -2.51 5.18
N ALA A 163 4.77 -2.59 4.40
CA ALA A 163 4.83 -2.73 2.95
C ALA A 163 3.72 -1.89 2.32
N VAL A 164 3.93 -1.48 1.08
CA VAL A 164 2.95 -0.75 0.26
C VAL A 164 2.75 -1.49 -1.04
N ILE A 165 1.49 -1.70 -1.40
CA ILE A 165 1.07 -2.26 -2.69
C ILE A 165 0.45 -1.13 -3.48
N ASP A 166 0.99 -0.81 -4.63
CA ASP A 166 0.36 0.09 -5.59
C ASP A 166 -0.63 -0.73 -6.43
N ASP A 167 -1.91 -0.45 -6.23
CA ASP A 167 -3.04 -1.11 -6.89
C ASP A 167 -3.79 -0.12 -7.81
N SER A 168 -3.13 0.97 -8.17
CA SER A 168 -3.73 2.06 -8.96
C SER A 168 -3.76 1.80 -10.46
N SER A 169 -2.94 0.88 -10.96
CA SER A 169 -2.91 0.51 -12.37
C SER A 169 -3.82 -0.70 -12.62
N PRO A 170 -4.80 -0.60 -13.52
CA PRO A 170 -5.54 -1.78 -13.97
C PRO A 170 -4.58 -2.72 -14.72
N VAL A 171 -4.67 -4.01 -14.42
CA VAL A 171 -4.01 -5.09 -15.17
C VAL A 171 -4.77 -5.33 -16.46
#